data_96d0b36b36725ff0442ab070cd69dca1
#
_entry.id   96d0b36b36725ff0442ab070cd69dca1
#
_cell.length_a   1.000
_cell.length_b   1.000
_cell.length_c   1.000
_cell.angle_alpha   90.00
_cell.angle_beta   90.00
_cell.angle_gamma   90.00
#
_symmetry.space_group_name_H-M   'P 1'
#
loop_
_entity.id
_entity.type
_entity.pdbx_description
1 polymer ?
#
loop_
_entity_poly.entity_id
_entity_poly.type
_entity_poly.pdbx_seq_one_letter_code
_entity_poly.pdbx_strand_id
1 'polypeptide(L)'
;MKSNSGKKLIKSTVFSIILLIPFVFCGCTKHQEEVADITDPNDVSKESVPDYETQKKSIEEQCERIVDLYFDYYVTAEKLPPQNAWDDFSLSNESISHIEDILVAAGYHVLISNGAYPEYLEDSEAFLDFWESAQQGKNVEYEIVHIAPSGALSYQLFLCENGTAHYCSMIYSFDQENVPFVFNFELHTILDWELSDKGNFYFRIYPAGDKHYADYALIRLYPPDEELYDMTEKYISTIGYNAVNLFLINWSEQDFGAVSFNDLWDALYFKRYGQQFVPDDYRLHTDPYSYQIPADEFESIILPYFNIDLNELRTKAHYNAEGNYYPWRPFLTNDVVWYYYPTTFPEVTSYRMNADGTMTLSVEVLSTDLKTDCLFSHNVTVRLLENGSFQYVGNQITYQTEYGLPPAESRFEVDEMGIH
;
A
#
# COMPACT_ATOMS: atom_id res chain seq x y z
N MET A 1 -10.16 5.00 -55.04
CA MET A 1 -8.99 4.82 -54.15
C MET A 1 -9.42 5.16 -52.73
N LYS A 2 -9.66 4.14 -51.93
CA LYS A 2 -10.09 4.28 -50.53
C LYS A 2 -8.85 4.19 -49.65
N SER A 3 -8.55 5.27 -48.88
CA SER A 3 -7.53 5.29 -47.86
C SER A 3 -8.15 4.80 -46.56
N ASN A 4 -7.70 3.65 -46.07
CA ASN A 4 -8.03 3.10 -44.75
C ASN A 4 -7.02 3.67 -43.74
N SER A 5 -7.45 4.61 -42.92
CA SER A 5 -6.71 4.99 -41.73
C SER A 5 -7.14 4.10 -40.56
N GLY A 6 -6.33 3.10 -40.26
CA GLY A 6 -6.51 2.25 -39.07
C GLY A 6 -6.23 3.04 -37.80
N LYS A 7 -7.27 3.32 -37.01
CA LYS A 7 -7.15 3.76 -35.64
C LYS A 7 -6.67 2.58 -34.78
N LYS A 8 -5.42 2.62 -34.31
CA LYS A 8 -4.96 1.76 -33.22
C LYS A 8 -5.70 2.16 -31.95
N LEU A 9 -6.56 1.30 -31.47
CA LEU A 9 -7.12 1.37 -30.13
C LEU A 9 -6.00 1.05 -29.14
N ILE A 10 -5.50 2.05 -28.43
CA ILE A 10 -4.63 1.85 -27.26
C ILE A 10 -5.56 1.44 -26.13
N LYS A 11 -5.47 0.17 -25.71
CA LYS A 11 -6.18 -0.33 -24.54
C LYS A 11 -5.52 0.28 -23.30
N SER A 12 -6.27 1.10 -22.60
CA SER A 12 -5.93 1.66 -21.29
C SER A 12 -5.92 0.53 -20.26
N THR A 13 -4.79 0.33 -19.61
CA THR A 13 -4.62 -0.62 -18.50
C THR A 13 -4.88 0.12 -17.19
N VAL A 14 -5.87 -0.33 -16.44
CA VAL A 14 -6.20 0.19 -15.10
C VAL A 14 -5.12 -0.29 -14.14
N PHE A 15 -4.35 0.62 -13.55
CA PHE A 15 -3.42 0.34 -12.47
C PHE A 15 -4.15 0.52 -11.14
N SER A 16 -4.57 -0.55 -10.52
CA SER A 16 -4.80 -0.55 -9.08
C SER A 16 -3.43 -0.57 -8.41
N ILE A 17 -3.10 0.46 -7.65
CA ILE A 17 -1.93 0.46 -6.78
C ILE A 17 -2.29 -0.45 -5.60
N ILE A 18 -2.11 -1.76 -5.79
CA ILE A 18 -1.91 -2.64 -4.66
C ILE A 18 -0.49 -2.32 -4.22
N LEU A 19 -0.35 -1.61 -3.12
CA LEU A 19 0.91 -1.54 -2.39
C LEU A 19 1.20 -2.96 -1.87
N LEU A 20 1.72 -3.80 -2.77
CA LEU A 20 2.47 -4.96 -2.33
C LEU A 20 3.52 -4.43 -1.37
N ILE A 21 3.68 -5.06 -0.22
CA ILE A 21 4.86 -4.88 0.62
C ILE A 21 6.03 -4.76 -0.36
N PRO A 22 6.79 -3.67 -0.39
CA PRO A 22 7.94 -3.61 -1.27
C PRO A 22 8.93 -4.63 -0.77
N PHE A 23 8.84 -5.85 -1.30
CA PHE A 23 10.01 -6.70 -1.35
C PHE A 23 10.99 -5.92 -2.22
N VAL A 24 11.90 -5.22 -1.57
CA VAL A 24 12.96 -4.48 -2.23
C VAL A 24 13.82 -5.49 -2.97
N PHE A 25 13.48 -5.71 -4.24
CA PHE A 25 14.39 -6.37 -5.14
C PHE A 25 15.57 -5.42 -5.38
N CYS A 26 16.61 -5.59 -4.57
CA CYS A 26 17.91 -5.01 -4.84
C CYS A 26 18.49 -5.71 -6.07
N GLY A 27 18.33 -5.11 -7.24
CA GLY A 27 18.98 -5.55 -8.47
C GLY A 27 20.48 -5.48 -8.28
N CYS A 28 21.12 -6.66 -8.16
CA CYS A 28 22.56 -6.77 -8.13
C CYS A 28 23.18 -6.37 -9.47
N THR A 29 23.59 -5.12 -9.61
CA THR A 29 24.69 -4.77 -10.50
C THR A 29 26.00 -5.10 -9.77
N LYS A 30 26.78 -6.02 -10.36
CA LYS A 30 28.12 -6.38 -9.90
C LYS A 30 29.02 -5.14 -9.86
N HIS A 31 29.31 -4.64 -8.67
CA HIS A 31 30.56 -3.95 -8.36
C HIS A 31 31.24 -4.73 -7.23
N GLN A 32 32.35 -5.40 -7.58
CA GLN A 32 33.30 -5.89 -6.61
C GLN A 32 34.04 -4.68 -6.04
N GLU A 33 33.77 -4.32 -4.80
CA GLU A 33 34.70 -3.58 -3.96
C GLU A 33 35.06 -4.46 -2.76
N GLU A 34 36.35 -4.55 -2.50
CA GLU A 34 36.97 -5.30 -1.41
C GLU A 34 36.42 -4.82 -0.07
N VAL A 35 35.70 -5.69 0.61
CA VAL A 35 35.26 -5.46 2.00
C VAL A 35 36.40 -5.78 2.92
N ALA A 36 36.95 -4.77 3.57
CA ALA A 36 37.92 -4.92 4.64
C ALA A 36 37.38 -5.78 5.78
N ASP A 37 38.16 -6.72 6.20
CA ASP A 37 38.00 -7.65 7.29
C ASP A 37 37.70 -6.89 8.63
N ILE A 38 36.43 -6.82 9.00
CA ILE A 38 36.02 -6.34 10.34
C ILE A 38 35.89 -7.57 11.22
N THR A 39 36.91 -7.78 12.02
CA THR A 39 36.95 -8.78 13.09
C THR A 39 35.79 -8.59 14.05
N ASP A 40 34.95 -9.61 14.12
CA ASP A 40 33.76 -9.78 14.94
C ASP A 40 34.06 -9.58 16.46
N PRO A 41 33.33 -8.68 17.15
CA PRO A 41 33.28 -8.70 18.59
C PRO A 41 31.93 -9.26 19.01
N ASN A 42 31.80 -10.56 19.04
CA ASN A 42 31.02 -11.31 20.02
C ASN A 42 30.74 -12.73 19.50
N ASP A 43 31.48 -13.65 20.04
CA ASP A 43 31.18 -15.07 20.10
C ASP A 43 29.83 -15.28 20.86
N VAL A 44 28.73 -14.99 20.18
CA VAL A 44 27.42 -15.45 20.61
C VAL A 44 27.36 -16.89 20.16
N SER A 45 27.31 -17.79 21.12
CA SER A 45 27.16 -19.24 21.01
C SER A 45 26.36 -19.60 19.73
N LYS A 46 26.94 -20.50 18.92
CA LYS A 46 26.28 -21.15 17.78
C LYS A 46 25.09 -21.99 18.30
N GLU A 47 24.01 -21.33 18.70
CA GLU A 47 22.72 -21.95 18.91
C GLU A 47 22.01 -22.03 17.57
N SER A 48 21.74 -23.23 17.20
CA SER A 48 21.14 -23.82 16.01
C SER A 48 20.16 -22.91 15.24
N VAL A 49 20.70 -22.16 14.27
CA VAL A 49 19.88 -21.70 13.14
C VAL A 49 19.43 -22.97 12.42
N PRO A 50 18.13 -23.14 12.10
CA PRO A 50 17.66 -24.26 11.29
C PRO A 50 18.53 -24.39 10.03
N ASP A 51 18.92 -25.61 9.66
CA ASP A 51 19.72 -25.82 8.46
C ASP A 51 18.94 -25.33 7.23
N TYR A 52 19.47 -24.30 6.57
CA TYR A 52 18.82 -23.61 5.44
C TYR A 52 18.35 -24.58 4.35
N GLU A 53 19.19 -25.53 3.95
CA GLU A 53 18.86 -26.47 2.87
C GLU A 53 17.77 -27.48 3.30
N THR A 54 17.80 -27.90 4.56
CA THR A 54 16.79 -28.81 5.10
C THR A 54 15.44 -28.10 5.20
N GLN A 55 15.41 -26.88 5.70
CA GLN A 55 14.17 -26.08 5.78
C GLN A 55 13.63 -25.78 4.40
N LYS A 56 14.47 -25.31 3.46
CA LYS A 56 14.06 -25.04 2.10
C LYS A 56 13.38 -26.23 1.45
N LYS A 57 14.00 -27.41 1.53
CA LYS A 57 13.44 -28.64 0.95
C LYS A 57 12.12 -29.03 1.61
N SER A 58 12.03 -28.95 2.94
CA SER A 58 10.79 -29.29 3.67
C SER A 58 9.63 -28.38 3.26
N ILE A 59 9.90 -27.07 3.14
CA ILE A 59 8.91 -26.08 2.74
C ILE A 59 8.52 -26.24 1.28
N GLU A 60 9.48 -26.54 0.38
CA GLU A 60 9.20 -26.82 -1.03
C GLU A 60 8.24 -28.02 -1.18
N GLU A 61 8.52 -29.14 -0.49
CA GLU A 61 7.62 -30.30 -0.46
C GLU A 61 6.22 -29.95 0.10
N GLN A 62 6.11 -28.99 1.04
CA GLN A 62 4.86 -28.50 1.57
C GLN A 62 4.13 -27.63 0.53
N CYS A 63 4.84 -26.71 -0.13
CA CYS A 63 4.27 -25.87 -1.19
C CYS A 63 3.73 -26.71 -2.37
N GLU A 64 4.44 -27.77 -2.76
CA GLU A 64 3.97 -28.71 -3.79
C GLU A 64 2.61 -29.31 -3.39
N ARG A 65 2.49 -29.81 -2.14
CA ARG A 65 1.22 -30.39 -1.64
C ARG A 65 0.08 -29.37 -1.61
N ILE A 66 0.37 -28.13 -1.23
CA ILE A 66 -0.61 -27.04 -1.18
C ILE A 66 -1.09 -26.68 -2.58
N VAL A 67 -0.14 -26.51 -3.52
CA VAL A 67 -0.46 -26.17 -4.91
C VAL A 67 -1.31 -27.25 -5.56
N ASP A 68 -1.03 -28.54 -5.32
CA ASP A 68 -1.80 -29.66 -5.85
C ASP A 68 -3.30 -29.56 -5.51
N LEU A 69 -3.67 -28.90 -4.40
CA LEU A 69 -5.07 -28.75 -4.00
C LEU A 69 -5.87 -27.82 -4.91
N TYR A 70 -5.23 -26.80 -5.49
CA TYR A 70 -5.92 -25.78 -6.28
C TYR A 70 -5.45 -25.70 -7.73
N PHE A 71 -4.43 -26.45 -8.12
CA PHE A 71 -3.79 -26.38 -9.43
C PHE A 71 -4.77 -26.56 -10.58
N ASP A 72 -5.65 -27.56 -10.54
CA ASP A 72 -6.64 -27.81 -11.60
C ASP A 72 -7.59 -26.62 -11.80
N TYR A 73 -7.98 -25.95 -10.71
CA TYR A 73 -8.77 -24.74 -10.74
C TYR A 73 -7.95 -23.57 -11.31
N TYR A 74 -6.74 -23.35 -10.81
CA TYR A 74 -5.83 -22.31 -11.26
C TYR A 74 -5.60 -22.33 -12.78
N VAL A 75 -5.37 -23.51 -13.35
CA VAL A 75 -5.15 -23.65 -14.81
C VAL A 75 -6.37 -23.24 -15.61
N THR A 76 -7.58 -23.44 -15.08
CA THR A 76 -8.84 -23.15 -15.76
C THR A 76 -9.45 -21.78 -15.41
N ALA A 77 -8.94 -21.12 -14.36
CA ALA A 77 -9.40 -19.82 -13.92
C ALA A 77 -9.16 -18.73 -14.99
N GLU A 78 -10.05 -17.74 -15.02
CA GLU A 78 -9.94 -16.62 -15.94
C GLU A 78 -8.70 -15.78 -15.66
N LYS A 79 -7.87 -15.57 -16.67
CA LYS A 79 -6.67 -14.73 -16.63
C LYS A 79 -7.02 -13.33 -17.11
N LEU A 80 -6.99 -12.37 -16.23
CA LEU A 80 -7.21 -10.94 -16.51
C LEU A 80 -5.89 -10.25 -16.89
N PRO A 81 -5.94 -9.06 -17.52
CA PRO A 81 -4.73 -8.25 -17.68
C PRO A 81 -4.02 -8.03 -16.35
N PRO A 82 -2.67 -8.00 -16.33
CA PRO A 82 -1.91 -7.85 -15.10
C PRO A 82 -2.24 -6.54 -14.38
N GLN A 83 -2.25 -6.58 -13.06
CA GLN A 83 -2.47 -5.39 -12.22
C GLN A 83 -1.18 -4.62 -11.97
N ASN A 84 -0.02 -5.23 -12.22
CA ASN A 84 1.30 -4.61 -12.09
C ASN A 84 2.20 -4.93 -13.29
N ALA A 85 3.36 -4.30 -13.37
CA ALA A 85 4.29 -4.43 -14.50
C ALA A 85 5.12 -5.72 -14.48
N TRP A 86 5.04 -6.52 -13.42
CA TRP A 86 5.87 -7.69 -13.19
C TRP A 86 5.14 -9.01 -13.50
N ASP A 87 3.80 -8.99 -13.48
CA ASP A 87 2.97 -10.14 -13.76
C ASP A 87 2.54 -10.16 -15.23
N ASP A 88 2.44 -11.34 -15.81
CA ASP A 88 1.91 -11.54 -17.16
C ASP A 88 0.37 -11.45 -17.18
N PHE A 89 -0.28 -11.73 -16.05
CA PHE A 89 -1.74 -11.68 -15.85
C PHE A 89 -2.07 -11.58 -14.36
N SER A 90 -3.36 -11.38 -14.05
CA SER A 90 -3.91 -11.51 -12.69
C SER A 90 -5.15 -12.40 -12.70
N LEU A 91 -5.38 -13.13 -11.62
CA LEU A 91 -6.66 -13.78 -11.35
C LEU A 91 -7.69 -12.72 -10.93
N SER A 92 -8.98 -13.00 -11.13
CA SER A 92 -10.03 -12.20 -10.52
C SER A 92 -10.08 -12.40 -9.00
N ASN A 93 -10.60 -11.42 -8.26
CA ASN A 93 -10.79 -11.57 -6.81
C ASN A 93 -11.66 -12.78 -6.47
N GLU A 94 -12.69 -13.08 -7.29
CA GLU A 94 -13.52 -14.26 -7.13
C GLU A 94 -12.70 -15.57 -7.27
N SER A 95 -11.75 -15.59 -8.23
CA SER A 95 -10.88 -16.77 -8.40
C SER A 95 -9.90 -16.93 -7.25
N ILE A 96 -9.36 -15.83 -6.73
CA ILE A 96 -8.47 -15.85 -5.56
C ILE A 96 -9.25 -16.35 -4.34
N SER A 97 -10.41 -15.77 -4.04
CA SER A 97 -11.25 -16.20 -2.92
C SER A 97 -11.67 -17.67 -3.02
N HIS A 98 -11.92 -18.18 -4.22
CA HIS A 98 -12.21 -19.60 -4.39
C HIS A 98 -11.01 -20.50 -4.06
N ILE A 99 -9.79 -20.07 -4.41
CA ILE A 99 -8.57 -20.82 -4.02
C ILE A 99 -8.37 -20.74 -2.50
N GLU A 100 -8.56 -19.55 -1.90
CA GLU A 100 -8.51 -19.35 -0.45
C GLU A 100 -9.50 -20.30 0.27
N ASP A 101 -10.75 -20.40 -0.22
CA ASP A 101 -11.76 -21.33 0.31
C ASP A 101 -11.31 -22.81 0.24
N ILE A 102 -10.66 -23.22 -0.85
CA ILE A 102 -10.09 -24.57 -0.98
C ILE A 102 -9.05 -24.83 0.10
N LEU A 103 -8.17 -23.86 0.35
CA LEU A 103 -7.08 -23.98 1.32
C LEU A 103 -7.61 -23.98 2.76
N VAL A 104 -8.56 -23.10 3.09
CA VAL A 104 -9.25 -23.09 4.39
C VAL A 104 -9.96 -24.44 4.63
N ALA A 105 -10.69 -24.96 3.64
CA ALA A 105 -11.36 -26.24 3.73
C ALA A 105 -10.38 -27.43 3.91
N ALA A 106 -9.15 -27.30 3.44
CA ALA A 106 -8.07 -28.26 3.64
C ALA A 106 -7.35 -28.11 5.00
N GLY A 107 -7.70 -27.08 5.79
CA GLY A 107 -7.18 -26.84 7.14
C GLY A 107 -5.93 -25.98 7.22
N TYR A 108 -5.61 -25.23 6.16
CA TYR A 108 -4.50 -24.26 6.19
C TYR A 108 -4.96 -22.93 6.80
N HIS A 109 -4.04 -22.24 7.48
CA HIS A 109 -4.24 -20.87 7.94
C HIS A 109 -3.98 -19.91 6.79
N VAL A 110 -5.04 -19.30 6.29
CA VAL A 110 -5.00 -18.48 5.08
C VAL A 110 -5.00 -16.99 5.45
N LEU A 111 -4.10 -16.23 4.83
CA LEU A 111 -4.12 -14.78 4.85
C LEU A 111 -5.04 -14.30 3.73
N ILE A 112 -6.18 -13.73 4.11
CA ILE A 112 -7.23 -13.29 3.18
C ILE A 112 -6.92 -11.89 2.69
N SER A 113 -6.86 -11.71 1.37
CA SER A 113 -6.59 -10.42 0.75
C SER A 113 -7.86 -9.67 0.32
N ASN A 114 -8.89 -10.34 -0.17
CA ASN A 114 -10.19 -9.75 -0.63
C ASN A 114 -10.10 -8.31 -1.21
N GLY A 115 -8.92 -7.92 -1.72
CA GLY A 115 -8.65 -6.54 -2.13
C GLY A 115 -8.48 -5.55 -0.97
N ALA A 116 -8.62 -5.99 0.28
CA ALA A 116 -8.35 -5.19 1.46
C ALA A 116 -6.86 -5.25 1.81
N TYR A 117 -6.28 -4.11 2.17
CA TYR A 117 -4.95 -4.05 2.74
C TYR A 117 -4.99 -3.26 4.05
N PRO A 118 -4.32 -3.71 5.10
CA PRO A 118 -3.56 -4.98 5.22
C PRO A 118 -4.45 -6.22 5.24
N GLU A 119 -3.89 -7.33 4.73
CA GLU A 119 -4.55 -8.64 4.77
C GLU A 119 -4.80 -9.09 6.21
N TYR A 120 -5.74 -10.02 6.41
CA TYR A 120 -6.10 -10.55 7.72
C TYR A 120 -6.13 -12.07 7.74
N LEU A 121 -5.90 -12.66 8.93
CA LEU A 121 -5.96 -14.09 9.13
C LEU A 121 -7.42 -14.58 9.15
N GLU A 122 -7.69 -15.68 8.44
CA GLU A 122 -8.99 -16.33 8.49
C GLU A 122 -9.23 -16.96 9.88
N ASP A 123 -8.22 -17.58 10.48
CA ASP A 123 -8.27 -18.17 11.83
C ASP A 123 -7.26 -17.49 12.76
N SER A 124 -7.74 -16.54 13.57
CA SER A 124 -6.92 -15.83 14.55
C SER A 124 -6.68 -16.63 15.84
N GLU A 125 -7.53 -17.60 16.20
CA GLU A 125 -7.40 -18.35 17.47
C GLU A 125 -6.11 -19.18 17.49
N ALA A 126 -5.81 -19.90 16.41
CA ALA A 126 -4.60 -20.69 16.29
C ALA A 126 -3.33 -19.82 16.34
N PHE A 127 -3.37 -18.61 15.77
CA PHE A 127 -2.27 -17.66 15.89
C PHE A 127 -2.07 -17.18 17.33
N LEU A 128 -3.15 -16.90 18.05
CA LEU A 128 -3.07 -16.49 19.47
C LEU A 128 -2.46 -17.59 20.34
N ASP A 129 -2.81 -18.85 20.13
CA ASP A 129 -2.22 -19.99 20.82
C ASP A 129 -0.72 -20.13 20.52
N PHE A 130 -0.33 -19.96 19.26
CA PHE A 130 1.08 -19.87 18.86
C PHE A 130 1.79 -18.73 19.59
N TRP A 131 1.23 -17.50 19.52
CA TRP A 131 1.79 -16.32 20.13
C TRP A 131 2.03 -16.47 21.64
N GLU A 132 1.01 -16.92 22.40
CA GLU A 132 1.13 -17.17 23.82
C GLU A 132 2.22 -18.21 24.15
N SER A 133 2.30 -19.27 23.36
CA SER A 133 3.30 -20.34 23.54
C SER A 133 4.72 -19.81 23.24
N ALA A 134 4.88 -19.03 22.18
CA ALA A 134 6.14 -18.40 21.81
C ALA A 134 6.62 -17.43 22.90
N GLN A 135 5.72 -16.60 23.47
CA GLN A 135 6.02 -15.70 24.57
C GLN A 135 6.46 -16.43 25.85
N GLN A 136 6.01 -17.68 26.03
CA GLN A 136 6.46 -18.56 27.12
C GLN A 136 7.79 -19.28 26.82
N GLY A 137 8.42 -19.01 25.68
CA GLY A 137 9.68 -19.64 25.25
C GLY A 137 9.54 -21.12 24.85
N LYS A 138 8.32 -21.58 24.52
CA LYS A 138 8.11 -22.95 24.04
C LYS A 138 8.57 -23.07 22.60
N ASN A 139 8.98 -24.29 22.22
CA ASN A 139 9.20 -24.62 20.82
C ASN A 139 7.86 -24.82 20.15
N VAL A 140 7.55 -23.90 19.23
CA VAL A 140 6.26 -23.88 18.49
C VAL A 140 6.47 -23.34 17.09
N GLU A 141 5.57 -23.70 16.19
CA GLU A 141 5.55 -23.23 14.81
C GLU A 141 4.14 -22.81 14.43
N TYR A 142 4.04 -21.90 13.45
CA TYR A 142 2.79 -21.46 12.86
C TYR A 142 3.00 -21.15 11.39
N GLU A 143 2.23 -21.80 10.53
CA GLU A 143 2.29 -21.60 9.09
C GLU A 143 1.14 -20.72 8.60
N ILE A 144 1.41 -19.89 7.61
CA ILE A 144 0.42 -19.07 6.93
C ILE A 144 0.62 -19.23 5.43
N VAL A 145 -0.48 -19.31 4.70
CA VAL A 145 -0.49 -19.33 3.25
C VAL A 145 -1.24 -18.11 2.70
N HIS A 146 -0.78 -17.57 1.60
CA HIS A 146 -1.39 -16.45 0.90
C HIS A 146 -1.34 -16.68 -0.61
N ILE A 147 -2.39 -16.30 -1.32
CA ILE A 147 -2.48 -16.42 -2.77
C ILE A 147 -2.31 -15.05 -3.41
N ALA A 148 -1.22 -14.87 -4.13
CA ALA A 148 -0.94 -13.65 -4.87
C ALA A 148 -1.90 -13.46 -6.06
N PRO A 149 -2.07 -12.24 -6.59
CA PRO A 149 -2.89 -11.99 -7.78
C PRO A 149 -2.51 -12.83 -9.00
N SER A 150 -1.24 -13.20 -9.14
CA SER A 150 -0.76 -14.13 -10.19
C SER A 150 -1.17 -15.60 -9.96
N GLY A 151 -1.76 -15.91 -8.82
CA GLY A 151 -2.05 -17.29 -8.38
C GLY A 151 -0.86 -17.97 -7.69
N ALA A 152 0.28 -17.29 -7.55
CA ALA A 152 1.43 -17.82 -6.85
C ALA A 152 1.10 -18.01 -5.36
N LEU A 153 1.63 -19.10 -4.77
CA LEU A 153 1.54 -19.37 -3.34
C LEU A 153 2.68 -18.65 -2.62
N SER A 154 2.35 -17.82 -1.65
CA SER A 154 3.28 -17.34 -0.64
C SER A 154 3.08 -18.16 0.62
N TYR A 155 4.08 -18.96 0.98
CA TYR A 155 4.12 -19.74 2.20
C TYR A 155 4.99 -19.05 3.23
N GLN A 156 4.50 -18.88 4.45
CA GLN A 156 5.18 -18.22 5.54
C GLN A 156 5.17 -19.14 6.76
N LEU A 157 6.30 -19.30 7.43
CA LEU A 157 6.46 -20.12 8.61
C LEU A 157 7.15 -19.33 9.72
N PHE A 158 6.48 -19.19 10.85
CA PHE A 158 7.03 -18.65 12.08
C PHE A 158 7.47 -19.83 12.96
N LEU A 159 8.74 -19.83 13.35
CA LEU A 159 9.35 -20.86 14.22
C LEU A 159 9.86 -20.21 15.49
N CYS A 160 9.48 -20.75 16.64
CA CYS A 160 10.11 -20.37 17.90
C CYS A 160 10.83 -21.59 18.46
N GLU A 161 12.16 -21.52 18.54
CA GLU A 161 12.98 -22.60 19.04
C GLU A 161 13.98 -22.06 20.07
N ASN A 162 14.00 -22.66 21.29
CA ASN A 162 14.91 -22.29 22.38
C ASN A 162 14.88 -20.78 22.72
N GLY A 163 13.71 -20.14 22.57
CA GLY A 163 13.54 -18.71 22.82
C GLY A 163 13.99 -17.79 21.70
N THR A 164 14.42 -18.35 20.54
CA THR A 164 14.72 -17.58 19.33
C THR A 164 13.62 -17.76 18.30
N ALA A 165 13.15 -16.63 17.77
CA ALA A 165 12.11 -16.64 16.73
C ALA A 165 12.74 -16.51 15.33
N HIS A 166 12.29 -17.34 14.40
CA HIS A 166 12.69 -17.34 13.01
C HIS A 166 11.47 -17.19 12.10
N TYR A 167 11.71 -16.63 10.93
CA TYR A 167 10.74 -16.48 9.85
C TYR A 167 11.30 -17.13 8.59
N CYS A 168 10.54 -18.05 8.01
CA CYS A 168 10.82 -18.62 6.70
C CYS A 168 9.74 -18.19 5.73
N SER A 169 10.11 -17.82 4.53
CA SER A 169 9.13 -17.59 3.46
C SER A 169 9.53 -18.25 2.16
N MET A 170 8.56 -18.75 1.42
CA MET A 170 8.75 -19.29 0.07
C MET A 170 7.66 -18.74 -0.84
N ILE A 171 8.08 -18.21 -1.99
CA ILE A 171 7.19 -17.91 -3.10
C ILE A 171 7.27 -19.05 -4.09
N TYR A 172 6.15 -19.74 -4.29
CA TYR A 172 6.03 -20.85 -5.22
C TYR A 172 5.13 -20.41 -6.37
N SER A 173 5.73 -20.18 -7.54
CA SER A 173 5.10 -19.55 -8.67
C SER A 173 4.93 -20.52 -9.85
N PHE A 174 4.37 -20.05 -10.96
CA PHE A 174 4.14 -20.83 -12.18
C PHE A 174 4.81 -20.14 -13.35
N ASP A 175 5.41 -20.94 -14.23
CA ASP A 175 5.91 -20.43 -15.51
C ASP A 175 4.78 -20.29 -16.55
N GLN A 176 5.14 -19.87 -17.76
CA GLN A 176 4.17 -19.66 -18.86
C GLN A 176 3.47 -20.94 -19.33
N GLU A 177 4.01 -22.11 -19.00
CA GLU A 177 3.43 -23.42 -19.26
C GLU A 177 2.63 -23.96 -18.05
N ASN A 178 2.45 -23.14 -17.02
CA ASN A 178 1.88 -23.46 -15.71
C ASN A 178 2.68 -24.51 -14.93
N VAL A 179 3.99 -24.63 -15.18
CA VAL A 179 4.84 -25.51 -14.39
C VAL A 179 5.23 -24.80 -13.09
N PRO A 180 4.92 -25.37 -11.91
CA PRO A 180 5.27 -24.74 -10.64
C PRO A 180 6.80 -24.77 -10.39
N PHE A 181 7.32 -23.71 -9.76
CA PHE A 181 8.71 -23.60 -9.38
C PHE A 181 8.90 -22.68 -8.17
N VAL A 182 10.02 -22.89 -7.43
CA VAL A 182 10.43 -21.97 -6.36
C VAL A 182 10.94 -20.68 -6.97
N PHE A 183 10.22 -19.59 -6.76
CA PHE A 183 10.66 -18.25 -7.20
C PHE A 183 11.63 -17.62 -6.20
N ASN A 184 11.35 -17.73 -4.89
CA ASN A 184 12.19 -17.20 -3.82
C ASN A 184 12.06 -18.06 -2.56
N PHE A 185 13.13 -18.12 -1.76
CA PHE A 185 13.11 -18.68 -0.42
C PHE A 185 14.01 -17.84 0.50
N GLU A 186 13.47 -17.50 1.67
CA GLU A 186 14.18 -16.73 2.68
C GLU A 186 14.05 -17.41 4.06
N LEU A 187 15.11 -17.30 4.84
CA LEU A 187 15.15 -17.73 6.24
C LEU A 187 15.86 -16.65 7.06
N HIS A 188 15.17 -16.06 8.01
CA HIS A 188 15.65 -14.96 8.83
C HIS A 188 15.39 -15.21 10.31
N THR A 189 16.22 -14.62 11.16
CA THR A 189 15.88 -14.44 12.57
C THR A 189 14.97 -13.24 12.70
N ILE A 190 13.88 -13.38 13.45
CA ILE A 190 13.00 -12.24 13.78
C ILE A 190 13.75 -11.38 14.79
N LEU A 191 14.00 -10.13 14.43
CA LEU A 191 14.75 -9.16 15.24
C LEU A 191 13.88 -8.47 16.28
N ASP A 192 12.61 -8.30 15.96
CA ASP A 192 11.59 -7.70 16.83
C ASP A 192 10.21 -8.12 16.34
N TRP A 193 9.29 -8.38 17.27
CA TRP A 193 7.90 -8.69 16.97
C TRP A 193 7.00 -8.26 18.11
N GLU A 194 5.76 -7.90 17.77
CA GLU A 194 4.78 -7.43 18.74
C GLU A 194 3.36 -7.71 18.21
N LEU A 195 2.49 -8.13 19.10
CA LEU A 195 1.05 -8.19 18.85
C LEU A 195 0.37 -7.07 19.64
N SER A 196 -0.29 -6.16 18.92
CA SER A 196 -1.01 -5.06 19.54
C SER A 196 -2.36 -5.46 20.11
N ASP A 197 -2.93 -4.60 20.95
CA ASP A 197 -4.28 -4.79 21.50
C ASP A 197 -5.39 -4.80 20.42
N LYS A 198 -5.12 -4.24 19.23
CA LYS A 198 -6.03 -4.26 18.08
C LYS A 198 -5.90 -5.51 17.21
N GLY A 199 -4.98 -6.41 17.55
CA GLY A 199 -4.73 -7.62 16.79
C GLY A 199 -3.86 -7.38 15.54
N ASN A 200 -3.03 -6.36 15.56
CA ASN A 200 -2.01 -6.13 14.55
C ASN A 200 -0.70 -6.79 15.00
N PHE A 201 -0.25 -7.77 14.23
CA PHE A 201 1.03 -8.45 14.47
C PHE A 201 2.10 -7.82 13.61
N TYR A 202 3.03 -7.10 14.25
CA TYR A 202 4.18 -6.47 13.64
C TYR A 202 5.41 -7.34 13.83
N PHE A 203 6.20 -7.54 12.79
CA PHE A 203 7.49 -8.23 12.92
C PHE A 203 8.53 -7.66 11.95
N ARG A 204 9.80 -7.79 12.33
CA ARG A 204 10.93 -7.28 11.56
C ARG A 204 12.03 -8.31 11.45
N ILE A 205 12.48 -8.55 10.22
CA ILE A 205 13.51 -9.54 9.88
C ILE A 205 14.80 -8.89 9.36
N TYR A 206 14.76 -7.64 8.91
CA TYR A 206 15.94 -6.91 8.48
C TYR A 206 16.38 -5.89 9.53
N PRO A 207 17.71 -5.66 9.70
CA PRO A 207 18.18 -4.54 10.52
C PRO A 207 17.59 -3.22 10.02
N ALA A 208 17.36 -2.28 10.93
CA ALA A 208 17.04 -0.92 10.53
C ALA A 208 18.18 -0.40 9.65
N GLY A 209 17.85 -0.03 8.42
CA GLY A 209 18.80 0.57 7.48
C GLY A 209 19.07 2.04 7.81
N ASP A 210 19.64 2.78 6.83
CA ASP A 210 19.84 4.23 6.94
C ASP A 210 18.53 5.05 6.90
N LYS A 211 17.38 4.37 6.80
CA LYS A 211 16.05 4.98 6.87
C LYS A 211 15.77 5.48 8.30
N HIS A 212 15.01 6.56 8.41
CA HIS A 212 14.56 7.07 9.71
C HIS A 212 13.60 6.11 10.43
N TYR A 213 13.03 5.14 9.71
CA TYR A 213 12.05 4.19 10.19
C TYR A 213 12.50 2.76 9.94
N ALA A 214 12.07 1.84 10.78
CA ALA A 214 12.34 0.42 10.61
C ALA A 214 11.24 -0.21 9.74
N ASP A 215 11.60 -1.05 8.80
CA ASP A 215 10.64 -1.77 7.97
C ASP A 215 10.06 -2.95 8.75
N TYR A 216 8.82 -2.83 9.27
CA TYR A 216 8.06 -3.92 9.85
C TYR A 216 7.04 -4.45 8.84
N ALA A 217 6.91 -5.77 8.80
CA ALA A 217 5.76 -6.42 8.17
C ALA A 217 4.57 -6.41 9.15
N LEU A 218 3.36 -6.45 8.60
CA LEU A 218 2.12 -6.42 9.35
C LEU A 218 1.21 -7.56 8.89
N ILE A 219 0.69 -8.31 9.85
CA ILE A 219 -0.41 -9.26 9.66
C ILE A 219 -1.52 -8.87 10.62
N ARG A 220 -2.74 -8.74 10.12
CA ARG A 220 -3.93 -8.53 10.94
C ARG A 220 -4.52 -9.85 11.40
N LEU A 221 -4.94 -9.91 12.65
CA LEU A 221 -5.64 -11.08 13.17
C LEU A 221 -7.14 -11.06 12.87
N TYR A 222 -7.71 -9.87 12.67
CA TYR A 222 -9.16 -9.73 12.54
C TYR A 222 -9.52 -9.03 11.23
N PRO A 223 -10.61 -9.48 10.58
CA PRO A 223 -11.11 -8.80 9.40
C PRO A 223 -11.55 -7.36 9.75
N PRO A 224 -11.40 -6.42 8.82
CA PRO A 224 -11.98 -5.10 8.97
C PRO A 224 -13.51 -5.17 9.01
N ASP A 225 -14.15 -4.19 9.65
CA ASP A 225 -15.59 -3.99 9.48
C ASP A 225 -15.86 -3.56 8.02
N GLU A 226 -16.68 -4.31 7.29
CA GLU A 226 -16.91 -4.13 5.86
C GLU A 226 -17.45 -2.72 5.53
N GLU A 227 -18.40 -2.20 6.31
CA GLU A 227 -18.96 -0.86 6.08
C GLU A 227 -17.91 0.24 6.29
N LEU A 228 -17.11 0.13 7.35
CA LEU A 228 -16.05 1.10 7.67
C LEU A 228 -14.88 0.99 6.67
N TYR A 229 -14.60 -0.21 6.20
CA TYR A 229 -13.62 -0.44 5.15
C TYR A 229 -14.04 0.24 3.83
N ASP A 230 -15.28 0.02 3.39
CA ASP A 230 -15.84 0.68 2.20
C ASP A 230 -15.78 2.21 2.31
N MET A 231 -16.03 2.75 3.51
CA MET A 231 -15.88 4.19 3.76
C MET A 231 -14.42 4.64 3.67
N THR A 232 -13.49 3.85 4.17
CA THR A 232 -12.06 4.12 4.07
C THR A 232 -11.64 4.22 2.60
N GLU A 233 -11.97 3.22 1.79
CA GLU A 233 -11.68 3.20 0.36
C GLU A 233 -12.35 4.33 -0.40
N LYS A 234 -13.62 4.58 -0.10
CA LYS A 234 -14.39 5.60 -0.79
C LYS A 234 -13.90 7.02 -0.51
N TYR A 235 -13.54 7.33 0.73
CA TYR A 235 -13.31 8.71 1.14
C TYR A 235 -11.83 9.04 1.42
N ILE A 236 -11.00 8.07 1.77
CA ILE A 236 -9.66 8.34 2.31
C ILE A 236 -8.55 7.74 1.43
N SER A 237 -8.56 6.43 1.18
CA SER A 237 -7.42 5.66 0.64
C SER A 237 -6.85 6.20 -0.67
N THR A 238 -7.71 6.63 -1.59
CA THR A 238 -7.25 7.14 -2.90
C THR A 238 -6.40 8.41 -2.80
N ILE A 239 -6.66 9.25 -1.79
CA ILE A 239 -5.89 10.49 -1.56
C ILE A 239 -4.70 10.19 -0.67
N GLY A 240 -4.91 9.47 0.43
CA GLY A 240 -3.87 9.09 1.37
C GLY A 240 -3.14 10.29 2.00
N TYR A 241 -1.87 10.06 2.36
CA TYR A 241 -1.06 11.02 3.10
C TYR A 241 0.29 11.33 2.44
N ASN A 242 0.61 10.66 1.33
CA ASN A 242 1.90 10.83 0.65
C ASN A 242 1.83 12.01 -0.32
N ALA A 243 2.63 13.03 -0.06
CA ALA A 243 2.75 14.23 -0.90
C ALA A 243 1.41 14.98 -1.18
N VAL A 244 0.38 14.73 -0.35
CA VAL A 244 -0.91 15.40 -0.39
C VAL A 244 -1.29 15.81 1.03
N ASN A 245 -1.55 17.09 1.26
CA ASN A 245 -1.77 17.59 2.62
C ASN A 245 -3.23 17.66 3.05
N LEU A 246 -4.17 17.18 2.24
CA LEU A 246 -5.62 17.32 2.50
C LEU A 246 -6.02 16.83 3.90
N PHE A 247 -5.45 15.70 4.34
CA PHE A 247 -5.75 15.08 5.63
C PHE A 247 -4.68 15.33 6.70
N LEU A 248 -3.62 16.06 6.36
CA LEU A 248 -2.51 16.38 7.27
C LEU A 248 -2.60 17.77 7.89
N ILE A 249 -3.59 18.55 7.52
CA ILE A 249 -3.82 19.91 8.02
C ILE A 249 -5.28 20.10 8.44
N ASN A 250 -5.53 21.07 9.34
CA ASN A 250 -6.87 21.50 9.66
C ASN A 250 -7.39 22.49 8.61
N TRP A 251 -8.56 22.24 8.07
CA TRP A 251 -9.23 23.14 7.12
C TRP A 251 -10.74 22.92 7.11
N SER A 252 -11.49 23.84 6.54
CA SER A 252 -12.94 23.75 6.29
C SER A 252 -13.31 24.43 4.98
N GLU A 253 -14.55 24.22 4.49
CA GLU A 253 -15.06 24.90 3.29
C GLU A 253 -15.23 26.43 3.45
N GLN A 254 -15.13 26.97 4.66
CA GLN A 254 -15.09 28.40 4.93
C GLN A 254 -13.66 28.96 4.94
N ASP A 255 -12.65 28.09 5.11
CA ASP A 255 -11.24 28.44 5.07
C ASP A 255 -10.43 27.20 4.68
N PHE A 256 -10.06 27.11 3.42
CA PHE A 256 -9.24 26.02 2.91
C PHE A 256 -7.78 26.09 3.40
N GLY A 257 -7.37 27.15 4.10
CA GLY A 257 -6.06 27.26 4.69
C GLY A 257 -4.92 27.04 3.69
N ALA A 258 -4.03 26.09 4.03
CA ALA A 258 -2.87 25.70 3.22
C ALA A 258 -3.12 24.45 2.35
N VAL A 259 -4.37 24.11 2.03
CA VAL A 259 -4.65 22.97 1.11
C VAL A 259 -3.96 23.21 -0.23
N SER A 260 -3.09 22.27 -0.64
CA SER A 260 -2.42 22.27 -1.93
C SER A 260 -3.29 21.59 -2.98
N PHE A 261 -4.07 22.36 -3.74
CA PHE A 261 -4.93 21.83 -4.80
C PHE A 261 -4.12 21.28 -5.98
N ASN A 262 -2.91 21.83 -6.22
CA ASN A 262 -2.03 21.34 -7.27
C ASN A 262 -1.55 19.91 -6.98
N ASP A 263 -1.18 19.62 -5.73
CA ASP A 263 -0.74 18.28 -5.31
C ASP A 263 -1.90 17.28 -5.19
N LEU A 264 -3.11 17.78 -4.96
CA LEU A 264 -4.31 16.98 -4.83
C LEU A 264 -4.90 16.54 -6.19
N TRP A 265 -4.58 17.27 -7.25
CA TRP A 265 -5.23 17.12 -8.55
C TRP A 265 -5.08 15.73 -9.15
N ASP A 266 -3.89 15.14 -9.14
CA ASP A 266 -3.63 13.81 -9.71
C ASP A 266 -4.29 12.67 -8.92
N ALA A 267 -4.36 12.80 -7.59
CA ALA A 267 -5.09 11.85 -6.74
C ALA A 267 -6.60 11.87 -7.05
N LEU A 268 -7.18 13.06 -7.25
CA LEU A 268 -8.58 13.20 -7.66
C LEU A 268 -8.82 12.79 -9.11
N TYR A 269 -7.85 13.01 -9.99
CA TYR A 269 -7.89 12.52 -11.37
C TYR A 269 -7.97 10.98 -11.38
N PHE A 270 -7.07 10.32 -10.61
CA PHE A 270 -7.11 8.86 -10.44
C PHE A 270 -8.46 8.40 -9.85
N LYS A 271 -8.94 9.06 -8.79
CA LYS A 271 -10.24 8.76 -8.17
C LYS A 271 -11.40 8.83 -9.16
N ARG A 272 -11.36 9.76 -10.11
CA ARG A 272 -12.42 9.96 -11.09
C ARG A 272 -12.38 8.98 -12.25
N TYR A 273 -11.18 8.68 -12.74
CA TYR A 273 -11.00 7.95 -14.01
C TYR A 273 -10.44 6.53 -13.82
N GLY A 274 -9.97 6.16 -12.62
CA GLY A 274 -9.34 4.87 -12.33
C GLY A 274 -8.02 4.65 -13.07
N GLN A 275 -7.36 5.72 -13.54
CA GLN A 275 -6.09 5.66 -14.25
C GLN A 275 -5.21 6.86 -13.87
N GLN A 276 -3.90 6.63 -13.87
CA GLN A 276 -2.95 7.72 -13.65
C GLN A 276 -2.94 8.71 -14.81
N PHE A 277 -2.73 9.96 -14.48
CA PHE A 277 -2.52 10.98 -15.48
C PHE A 277 -1.13 10.83 -16.13
N VAL A 278 -1.10 10.85 -17.47
CA VAL A 278 0.14 10.76 -18.26
C VAL A 278 0.38 12.11 -18.96
N PRO A 279 1.38 12.87 -18.54
CA PRO A 279 1.51 14.29 -18.89
C PRO A 279 2.22 14.60 -20.20
N ASP A 280 2.30 13.69 -21.17
CA ASP A 280 3.15 13.84 -22.36
C ASP A 280 2.87 15.09 -23.20
N ASP A 281 1.63 15.59 -23.22
CA ASP A 281 1.20 16.70 -24.08
C ASP A 281 1.29 18.10 -23.42
N TYR A 282 1.58 18.17 -22.10
CA TYR A 282 1.48 19.40 -21.30
C TYR A 282 2.82 19.87 -20.71
N ARG A 283 3.95 19.42 -21.27
CA ARG A 283 5.28 19.69 -20.70
C ARG A 283 5.67 21.17 -20.74
N LEU A 284 6.14 21.71 -19.63
CA LEU A 284 6.82 23.00 -19.59
C LEU A 284 8.21 22.90 -20.26
N HIS A 285 8.57 23.90 -21.07
CA HIS A 285 9.84 23.89 -21.79
C HIS A 285 11.07 24.20 -20.92
N THR A 286 10.87 24.69 -19.69
CA THR A 286 11.96 25.20 -18.82
C THR A 286 12.34 24.22 -17.71
N ASP A 287 11.42 23.34 -17.28
CA ASP A 287 11.65 22.31 -16.26
C ASP A 287 11.08 20.98 -16.75
N PRO A 288 11.89 19.91 -16.88
CA PRO A 288 11.43 18.62 -17.38
C PRO A 288 10.43 17.91 -16.46
N TYR A 289 10.22 18.39 -15.22
CA TYR A 289 9.36 17.77 -14.22
C TYR A 289 8.09 18.55 -13.93
N SER A 290 7.90 19.73 -14.54
CA SER A 290 6.72 20.56 -14.34
C SER A 290 5.86 20.61 -15.60
N TYR A 291 4.55 20.65 -15.41
CA TYR A 291 3.55 20.57 -16.47
C TYR A 291 2.50 21.67 -16.33
N GLN A 292 1.91 22.05 -17.45
CA GLN A 292 0.82 23.02 -17.53
C GLN A 292 -0.50 22.28 -17.76
N ILE A 293 -1.36 22.21 -16.75
CA ILE A 293 -2.67 21.60 -16.92
C ILE A 293 -3.66 22.66 -17.38
N PRO A 294 -4.36 22.49 -18.52
CA PRO A 294 -5.38 23.41 -18.98
C PRO A 294 -6.42 23.71 -17.89
N ALA A 295 -6.85 24.98 -17.80
CA ALA A 295 -7.70 25.42 -16.69
C ALA A 295 -9.03 24.65 -16.61
N ASP A 296 -9.67 24.39 -17.73
CA ASP A 296 -10.92 23.65 -17.80
C ASP A 296 -10.76 22.19 -17.34
N GLU A 297 -9.65 21.56 -17.65
CA GLU A 297 -9.32 20.21 -17.19
C GLU A 297 -9.07 20.20 -15.68
N PHE A 298 -8.20 21.09 -15.16
CA PHE A 298 -7.89 21.19 -13.74
C PHE A 298 -9.16 21.48 -12.91
N GLU A 299 -9.92 22.50 -13.30
CA GLU A 299 -11.14 22.91 -12.63
C GLU A 299 -12.22 21.81 -12.67
N SER A 300 -12.31 21.06 -13.77
CA SER A 300 -13.26 19.95 -13.90
C SER A 300 -12.99 18.80 -12.92
N ILE A 301 -11.76 18.63 -12.48
CA ILE A 301 -11.37 17.61 -11.51
C ILE A 301 -11.59 18.08 -10.07
N ILE A 302 -11.24 19.32 -9.75
CA ILE A 302 -11.29 19.84 -8.36
C ILE A 302 -12.73 20.21 -7.94
N LEU A 303 -13.43 21.00 -8.76
CA LEU A 303 -14.73 21.58 -8.39
C LEU A 303 -15.83 20.56 -8.01
N PRO A 304 -15.88 19.34 -8.57
CA PRO A 304 -16.85 18.34 -8.12
C PRO A 304 -16.65 17.89 -6.66
N TYR A 305 -15.43 17.94 -6.14
CA TYR A 305 -15.08 17.47 -4.80
C TYR A 305 -15.02 18.57 -3.75
N PHE A 306 -15.04 19.86 -4.15
CA PHE A 306 -14.94 20.99 -3.23
C PHE A 306 -15.94 22.09 -3.58
N ASN A 307 -16.64 22.60 -2.57
CA ASN A 307 -17.49 23.78 -2.71
C ASN A 307 -16.64 25.05 -2.53
N ILE A 308 -15.74 25.30 -3.48
CA ILE A 308 -14.83 26.45 -3.49
C ILE A 308 -15.20 27.43 -4.60
N ASP A 309 -15.11 28.75 -4.31
CA ASP A 309 -15.25 29.78 -5.35
C ASP A 309 -14.11 29.68 -6.37
N LEU A 310 -14.43 29.87 -7.65
CA LEU A 310 -13.44 29.71 -8.73
C LEU A 310 -12.27 30.70 -8.61
N ASN A 311 -12.50 31.94 -8.17
CA ASN A 311 -11.40 32.90 -8.00
C ASN A 311 -10.52 32.52 -6.81
N GLU A 312 -11.11 31.97 -5.76
CA GLU A 312 -10.36 31.43 -4.63
C GLU A 312 -9.50 30.23 -5.06
N LEU A 313 -10.07 29.27 -5.80
CA LEU A 313 -9.32 28.14 -6.36
C LEU A 313 -8.16 28.64 -7.23
N ARG A 314 -8.42 29.60 -8.13
CA ARG A 314 -7.40 30.18 -9.00
C ARG A 314 -6.26 30.83 -8.23
N THR A 315 -6.57 31.49 -7.14
CA THR A 315 -5.57 32.10 -6.26
C THR A 315 -4.73 31.03 -5.55
N LYS A 316 -5.39 30.01 -4.97
CA LYS A 316 -4.72 28.96 -4.17
C LYS A 316 -3.90 27.99 -5.02
N ALA A 317 -4.36 27.71 -6.24
CA ALA A 317 -3.71 26.77 -7.15
C ALA A 317 -2.80 27.46 -8.19
N HIS A 318 -2.41 28.69 -7.96
CA HIS A 318 -1.45 29.44 -8.78
C HIS A 318 -1.83 29.50 -10.27
N TYR A 319 -3.11 29.81 -10.57
CA TYR A 319 -3.60 29.92 -11.94
C TYR A 319 -2.83 30.95 -12.76
N ASN A 320 -2.32 30.55 -13.92
CA ASN A 320 -1.72 31.45 -14.89
C ASN A 320 -2.76 31.97 -15.87
N ALA A 321 -3.13 33.26 -15.75
CA ALA A 321 -4.16 33.88 -16.57
C ALA A 321 -3.73 34.11 -18.03
N GLU A 322 -2.44 34.32 -18.31
CA GLU A 322 -1.94 34.54 -19.66
C GLU A 322 -1.96 33.25 -20.49
N GLY A 323 -1.54 32.15 -19.87
CA GLY A 323 -1.49 30.84 -20.51
C GLY A 323 -2.76 30.00 -20.32
N ASN A 324 -3.71 30.42 -19.46
CA ASN A 324 -4.94 29.72 -19.12
C ASN A 324 -4.69 28.28 -18.61
N TYR A 325 -3.76 28.13 -17.68
CA TYR A 325 -3.37 26.84 -17.10
C TYR A 325 -3.08 26.92 -15.60
N TYR A 326 -3.00 25.73 -14.97
CA TYR A 326 -2.48 25.53 -13.63
C TYR A 326 -1.15 24.76 -13.68
N PRO A 327 -0.14 25.14 -12.88
CA PRO A 327 1.09 24.37 -12.79
C PRO A 327 0.84 23.08 -11.98
N TRP A 328 1.47 22.01 -12.42
CA TRP A 328 1.40 20.72 -11.74
C TRP A 328 2.75 19.98 -11.86
N ARG A 329 3.10 19.25 -10.80
CA ARG A 329 4.29 18.41 -10.75
C ARG A 329 3.91 17.01 -10.28
N PRO A 330 4.30 15.93 -11.00
CA PRO A 330 4.03 14.57 -10.58
C PRO A 330 4.80 14.24 -9.31
N PHE A 331 4.26 13.32 -8.52
CA PHE A 331 5.03 12.69 -7.46
C PHE A 331 6.02 11.72 -8.08
N LEU A 332 7.31 12.05 -8.02
CA LEU A 332 8.36 11.24 -8.61
C LEU A 332 8.87 10.22 -7.59
N THR A 333 8.85 8.94 -7.97
CA THR A 333 9.32 7.83 -7.13
C THR A 333 10.81 7.90 -6.77
N ASN A 334 11.59 8.72 -7.48
CA ASN A 334 13.01 8.94 -7.23
C ASN A 334 13.31 10.20 -6.41
N ASP A 335 12.29 10.98 -6.04
CA ASP A 335 12.50 12.10 -5.14
C ASP A 335 12.85 11.57 -3.74
N VAL A 336 13.83 12.23 -3.10
CA VAL A 336 14.36 11.90 -1.76
C VAL A 336 13.27 11.77 -0.69
N VAL A 337 12.09 12.27 -0.98
CA VAL A 337 10.87 12.29 -0.17
C VAL A 337 10.43 10.90 0.31
N TRP A 338 10.61 9.83 -0.48
CA TRP A 338 10.25 8.46 -0.07
C TRP A 338 10.92 7.98 1.22
N TYR A 339 12.11 8.48 1.52
CA TYR A 339 12.85 8.11 2.73
C TYR A 339 12.30 8.75 4.02
N TYR A 340 11.40 9.73 3.88
CA TYR A 340 10.86 10.52 4.99
C TYR A 340 9.40 10.22 5.32
N TYR A 341 8.69 9.47 4.47
CA TYR A 341 7.29 9.12 4.71
C TYR A 341 7.19 7.73 5.33
N PRO A 342 6.66 7.61 6.56
CA PRO A 342 6.34 6.30 7.11
C PRO A 342 5.23 5.65 6.28
N THR A 343 5.30 4.33 6.14
CA THR A 343 4.21 3.54 5.56
C THR A 343 3.00 3.63 6.46
N THR A 344 1.90 4.19 5.94
CA THR A 344 0.70 4.50 6.70
C THR A 344 -0.54 3.90 6.06
N PHE A 345 -1.46 3.41 6.89
CA PHE A 345 -2.74 2.87 6.47
C PHE A 345 -3.87 3.56 7.23
N PRO A 346 -4.77 4.26 6.52
CA PRO A 346 -5.94 4.85 7.13
C PRO A 346 -7.03 3.83 7.42
N GLU A 347 -7.76 4.04 8.51
CA GLU A 347 -8.92 3.26 8.89
C GLU A 347 -10.01 4.18 9.40
N VAL A 348 -11.17 4.18 8.76
CA VAL A 348 -12.37 4.76 9.34
C VAL A 348 -12.81 3.85 10.49
N THR A 349 -12.79 4.39 11.70
CA THR A 349 -13.16 3.65 12.92
C THR A 349 -14.60 3.88 13.35
N SER A 350 -15.18 4.99 12.90
CA SER A 350 -16.60 5.31 13.11
C SER A 350 -17.05 6.46 12.21
N TYR A 351 -18.37 6.62 12.08
CA TYR A 351 -18.95 7.78 11.40
C TYR A 351 -20.20 8.29 12.11
N ARG A 352 -20.59 9.50 11.81
CA ARG A 352 -21.83 10.11 12.28
C ARG A 352 -22.45 11.04 11.23
N MET A 353 -23.77 11.02 11.12
CA MET A 353 -24.51 12.04 10.37
C MET A 353 -24.68 13.30 11.22
N ASN A 354 -24.36 14.45 10.66
CA ASN A 354 -24.50 15.75 11.31
C ASN A 354 -25.90 16.34 11.07
N ALA A 355 -26.29 17.30 11.90
CA ALA A 355 -27.62 17.95 11.79
C ALA A 355 -27.83 18.75 10.49
N ASP A 356 -26.72 19.15 9.84
CA ASP A 356 -26.73 19.87 8.55
C ASP A 356 -26.73 18.93 7.33
N GLY A 357 -26.83 17.63 7.55
CA GLY A 357 -26.83 16.60 6.50
C GLY A 357 -25.43 16.20 6.00
N THR A 358 -24.36 16.74 6.57
CA THR A 358 -23.01 16.24 6.31
C THR A 358 -22.72 14.98 7.13
N MET A 359 -21.67 14.24 6.77
CA MET A 359 -21.20 13.07 7.49
C MET A 359 -19.75 13.32 7.96
N THR A 360 -19.48 13.04 9.23
CA THR A 360 -18.13 13.09 9.78
C THR A 360 -17.63 11.67 9.99
N LEU A 361 -16.47 11.35 9.42
CA LEU A 361 -15.73 10.11 9.54
C LEU A 361 -14.62 10.32 10.57
N SER A 362 -14.49 9.43 11.56
CA SER A 362 -13.33 9.38 12.44
C SER A 362 -12.33 8.41 11.86
N VAL A 363 -11.11 8.89 11.59
CA VAL A 363 -10.06 8.12 10.94
C VAL A 363 -8.89 7.97 11.88
N GLU A 364 -8.40 6.75 12.06
CA GLU A 364 -7.12 6.45 12.67
C GLU A 364 -6.14 6.00 11.61
N VAL A 365 -4.87 6.34 11.77
CA VAL A 365 -3.82 6.03 10.79
C VAL A 365 -2.74 5.23 11.47
N LEU A 366 -2.68 3.94 11.15
CA LEU A 366 -1.61 3.08 11.62
C LEU A 366 -0.32 3.28 10.81
N SER A 367 0.83 2.94 11.39
CA SER A 367 2.11 2.92 10.68
C SER A 367 2.86 1.62 10.99
N THR A 368 3.23 0.90 9.92
CA THR A 368 4.07 -0.29 10.05
C THR A 368 5.47 0.07 10.48
N ASP A 369 6.08 1.08 9.85
CA ASP A 369 7.47 1.47 10.12
C ASP A 369 7.70 1.94 11.56
N LEU A 370 6.65 2.49 12.18
CA LEU A 370 6.66 2.95 13.56
C LEU A 370 6.02 1.96 14.53
N LYS A 371 5.58 0.81 14.04
CA LYS A 371 4.96 -0.25 14.84
C LYS A 371 3.86 0.30 15.74
N THR A 372 2.93 1.06 15.17
CA THR A 372 1.84 1.72 15.92
C THR A 372 0.50 1.61 15.24
N ASP A 373 -0.52 1.26 16.03
CA ASP A 373 -1.92 1.17 15.58
C ASP A 373 -2.58 2.54 15.36
N CYS A 374 -1.96 3.61 15.84
CA CYS A 374 -2.44 4.96 15.63
C CYS A 374 -1.27 5.95 15.70
N LEU A 375 -0.69 6.28 14.55
CA LEU A 375 0.30 7.34 14.42
C LEU A 375 -0.32 8.70 14.68
N PHE A 376 -1.48 8.92 14.08
CA PHE A 376 -2.34 10.09 14.30
C PHE A 376 -3.80 9.74 13.99
N SER A 377 -4.72 10.61 14.40
CA SER A 377 -6.11 10.52 14.02
C SER A 377 -6.68 11.86 13.58
N HIS A 378 -7.68 11.81 12.71
CA HIS A 378 -8.37 13.00 12.22
C HIS A 378 -9.83 12.72 11.92
N ASN A 379 -10.62 13.79 11.83
CA ASN A 379 -12.01 13.74 11.41
C ASN A 379 -12.15 14.35 10.02
N VAL A 380 -12.64 13.57 9.07
CA VAL A 380 -13.00 14.06 7.73
C VAL A 380 -14.49 14.30 7.65
N THR A 381 -14.91 15.51 7.28
CA THR A 381 -16.30 15.80 7.03
C THR A 381 -16.59 15.84 5.54
N VAL A 382 -17.62 15.11 5.09
CA VAL A 382 -18.06 15.05 3.70
C VAL A 382 -19.54 15.41 3.60
N ARG A 383 -19.91 16.01 2.48
CA ARG A 383 -21.31 16.27 2.08
C ARG A 383 -21.69 15.24 1.02
N LEU A 384 -22.72 14.44 1.30
CA LEU A 384 -23.28 13.50 0.34
C LEU A 384 -24.19 14.25 -0.64
N LEU A 385 -24.03 13.99 -1.94
CA LEU A 385 -24.82 14.62 -2.99
C LEU A 385 -25.91 13.66 -3.50
N GLU A 386 -27.00 14.20 -4.03
CA GLU A 386 -28.16 13.42 -4.50
C GLU A 386 -27.80 12.40 -5.61
N ASN A 387 -26.77 12.68 -6.40
CA ASN A 387 -26.28 11.79 -7.46
C ASN A 387 -25.36 10.66 -6.96
N GLY A 388 -25.18 10.50 -5.63
CA GLY A 388 -24.32 9.50 -5.01
C GLY A 388 -22.83 9.89 -4.93
N SER A 389 -22.44 11.05 -5.49
CA SER A 389 -21.12 11.64 -5.29
C SER A 389 -21.02 12.36 -3.94
N PHE A 390 -19.88 12.93 -3.63
CA PHE A 390 -19.68 13.66 -2.38
C PHE A 390 -18.72 14.84 -2.57
N GLN A 391 -18.72 15.74 -1.58
CA GLN A 391 -17.74 16.82 -1.47
C GLN A 391 -17.05 16.77 -0.11
N TYR A 392 -15.77 17.07 -0.08
CA TYR A 392 -15.05 17.29 1.18
C TYR A 392 -15.43 18.65 1.74
N VAL A 393 -15.76 18.69 3.03
CA VAL A 393 -16.22 19.89 3.76
C VAL A 393 -15.15 20.38 4.74
N GLY A 394 -14.34 19.46 5.25
CA GLY A 394 -13.25 19.82 6.17
C GLY A 394 -12.50 18.62 6.70
N ASN A 395 -11.36 18.92 7.30
CA ASN A 395 -10.51 17.97 8.03
C ASN A 395 -10.04 18.59 9.34
N GLN A 396 -10.01 17.80 10.42
CA GLN A 396 -9.54 18.20 11.72
C GLN A 396 -8.66 17.12 12.32
N ILE A 397 -7.39 17.42 12.57
CA ILE A 397 -6.49 16.55 13.31
C ILE A 397 -6.96 16.50 14.77
N THR A 398 -7.15 15.30 15.30
CA THR A 398 -7.67 15.06 16.64
C THR A 398 -6.64 14.49 17.60
N TYR A 399 -5.62 13.79 17.06
CA TYR A 399 -4.53 13.21 17.84
C TYR A 399 -3.29 13.05 16.96
N GLN A 400 -2.13 13.10 17.58
CA GLN A 400 -0.84 12.69 16.98
C GLN A 400 0.11 12.19 18.07
N THR A 401 0.96 11.23 17.72
CA THR A 401 2.05 10.74 18.56
C THR A 401 3.22 11.73 18.61
N GLU A 402 4.23 11.42 19.39
CA GLU A 402 5.51 12.16 19.42
C GLU A 402 6.25 12.17 18.07
N TYR A 403 5.98 11.20 17.20
CA TYR A 403 6.52 11.16 15.83
C TYR A 403 5.90 12.22 14.91
N GLY A 404 4.78 12.82 15.33
CA GLY A 404 4.07 13.85 14.58
C GLY A 404 3.30 13.31 13.37
N LEU A 405 3.00 14.21 12.45
CA LEU A 405 2.35 13.87 11.17
C LEU A 405 3.41 13.57 10.11
N PRO A 406 3.09 12.77 9.08
CA PRO A 406 3.91 12.71 7.87
C PRO A 406 4.18 14.12 7.34
N PRO A 407 5.36 14.36 6.73
CA PRO A 407 5.65 15.68 6.16
C PRO A 407 4.63 16.05 5.09
N ALA A 408 4.15 17.30 5.11
CA ALA A 408 3.12 17.83 4.22
C ALA A 408 3.69 18.91 3.29
N GLU A 409 4.92 18.74 2.81
CA GLU A 409 5.56 19.67 1.90
C GLU A 409 4.87 19.66 0.53
N SER A 410 4.61 20.85 -0.03
CA SER A 410 4.07 20.95 -1.37
C SER A 410 5.10 20.48 -2.39
N ARG A 411 4.67 19.68 -3.37
CA ARG A 411 5.49 19.30 -4.53
C ARG A 411 5.81 20.50 -5.43
N PHE A 412 5.13 21.60 -5.18
CA PHE A 412 5.18 22.80 -5.99
C PHE A 412 5.57 23.99 -5.14
N GLU A 413 6.79 24.53 -5.34
CA GLU A 413 7.25 25.79 -4.75
C GLU A 413 7.24 26.89 -5.80
N VAL A 414 6.52 27.97 -5.53
CA VAL A 414 6.31 29.10 -6.47
C VAL A 414 7.64 29.79 -6.85
N ASP A 415 8.60 29.82 -5.92
CA ASP A 415 9.87 30.53 -6.10
C ASP A 415 10.85 29.79 -7.03
N GLU A 416 10.73 28.48 -7.20
CA GLU A 416 11.63 27.70 -8.06
C GLU A 416 11.24 27.73 -9.54
N MET A 417 10.01 28.07 -9.87
CA MET A 417 9.50 28.02 -11.24
C MET A 417 9.50 29.36 -11.98
N GLY A 418 9.94 30.44 -11.34
CA GLY A 418 10.05 31.74 -11.99
C GLY A 418 8.75 32.30 -12.58
N ILE A 419 7.62 31.91 -11.99
CA ILE A 419 6.32 32.45 -12.34
C ILE A 419 6.16 33.80 -11.62
N HIS A 420 6.58 34.86 -12.27
CA HIS A 420 6.30 36.26 -11.88
C HIS A 420 5.03 36.74 -12.54
#